data_bae7acb86ae147d012d0f4e5a70a65c5
#
_entry.id   bae7acb86ae147d012d0f4e5a70a65c5
#
_cell.length_a   1.000
_cell.length_b   1.000
_cell.length_c   1.000
_cell.angle_alpha   90.00
_cell.angle_beta   90.00
_cell.angle_gamma   90.00
#
_symmetry.space_group_name_H-M   'P 1'
#
loop_
_entity.id
_entity.type
_entity.pdbx_description
1 polymer ?
#
loop_
_entity_poly.entity_id
_entity_poly.type
_entity_poly.pdbx_seq_one_letter_code
_entity_poly.pdbx_strand_id
1 'polypeptide(L)'
;MDRRRRAPGTGPRPKSVVPGHATAQEIMSATETDWYDTPRYYDLVFDEDTPLEGFFLEQAQALYGRSKGKRCLEPACGSGRLVLEMARRGWKVSGNDLSNPMLAHAKERLKEEGLKARLVHGDMCELRLPGRFDLAHCLVSTFKYLNTEAKARQHLTRIADLLVSGGIYCLGMHLTNYERTKRERERWVVEEGGTRVTCNIQAWPPVARRRKEQMRSRMRIEENGSERTQETNWWFRTYSAEQLRRTIGSEKRLELVAVHDFQYDLEQTVELDRGFDVLLVLRRKNL
;
A
#
# COMPACT_ATOMS: atom_id res chain seq x y z
N MET A 1 5.57 -28.78 -24.78
CA MET A 1 4.59 -27.80 -24.29
C MET A 1 4.05 -28.30 -22.98
N ASP A 2 4.75 -28.02 -21.88
CA ASP A 2 4.40 -28.51 -20.54
C ASP A 2 4.09 -27.30 -19.65
N ARG A 3 2.78 -26.95 -19.56
CA ARG A 3 2.27 -25.90 -18.66
C ARG A 3 2.07 -26.54 -17.30
N ARG A 4 3.07 -26.47 -16.45
CA ARG A 4 2.93 -26.84 -15.03
C ARG A 4 1.95 -25.87 -14.37
N ARG A 5 0.78 -26.38 -13.99
CA ARG A 5 -0.23 -25.68 -13.18
C ARG A 5 0.38 -25.33 -11.82
N ARG A 6 0.50 -24.03 -11.52
CA ARG A 6 0.79 -23.58 -10.15
C ARG A 6 -0.46 -23.82 -9.29
N ALA A 7 -0.25 -24.39 -8.11
CA ALA A 7 -1.30 -24.58 -7.13
C ALA A 7 -1.85 -23.22 -6.63
N PRO A 8 -3.14 -23.07 -6.33
CA PRO A 8 -3.72 -21.84 -5.79
C PRO A 8 -3.24 -21.64 -4.35
N GLY A 9 -2.69 -20.47 -4.02
CA GLY A 9 -2.44 -20.06 -2.65
C GLY A 9 -1.03 -19.60 -2.29
N THR A 10 -0.25 -19.06 -3.23
CA THR A 10 1.03 -18.47 -2.89
C THR A 10 1.14 -17.09 -3.52
N GLY A 11 0.81 -16.05 -2.73
CA GLY A 11 1.37 -14.72 -2.91
C GLY A 11 2.91 -14.79 -2.89
N PRO A 12 3.65 -13.71 -3.20
CA PRO A 12 5.11 -13.75 -3.16
C PRO A 12 5.54 -14.34 -1.83
N ARG A 13 6.15 -15.53 -1.88
CA ARG A 13 6.54 -16.26 -0.67
C ARG A 13 7.68 -15.48 -0.02
N PRO A 14 7.57 -15.09 1.27
CA PRO A 14 8.73 -14.64 2.01
C PRO A 14 9.79 -15.72 1.94
N LYS A 15 11.00 -15.37 1.51
CA LYS A 15 12.14 -16.29 1.52
C LYS A 15 12.41 -16.69 2.96
N SER A 16 12.08 -17.95 3.31
CA SER A 16 12.33 -18.70 4.55
C SER A 16 11.84 -18.08 5.86
N VAL A 17 10.75 -18.63 6.40
CA VAL A 17 10.37 -18.50 7.82
C VAL A 17 11.32 -19.36 8.65
N VAL A 18 12.24 -18.73 9.39
CA VAL A 18 13.01 -19.40 10.45
C VAL A 18 12.52 -18.86 11.79
N PRO A 19 12.06 -19.68 12.74
CA PRO A 19 11.70 -19.21 14.08
C PRO A 19 12.97 -18.89 14.86
N GLY A 20 13.29 -17.60 14.99
CA GLY A 20 14.38 -17.11 15.83
C GLY A 20 13.83 -16.43 17.08
N HIS A 21 14.26 -16.89 18.26
CA HIS A 21 14.04 -16.18 19.52
C HIS A 21 14.99 -14.97 19.58
N ALA A 22 14.45 -13.77 19.70
CA ALA A 22 15.25 -12.57 19.95
C ALA A 22 15.87 -12.65 21.36
N THR A 23 17.17 -12.41 21.48
CA THR A 23 17.87 -12.40 22.76
C THR A 23 17.69 -11.06 23.48
N ALA A 24 17.84 -11.05 24.82
CA ALA A 24 17.69 -9.84 25.63
C ALA A 24 18.65 -8.69 25.22
N GLN A 25 19.74 -9.00 24.52
CA GLN A 25 20.74 -8.03 24.05
C GLN A 25 20.28 -7.24 22.82
N GLU A 26 19.35 -7.78 22.02
CA GLU A 26 18.75 -7.09 20.83
C GLU A 26 17.76 -5.97 21.23
N ILE A 27 17.37 -5.90 22.51
CA ILE A 27 16.39 -4.94 23.01
C ILE A 27 17.04 -3.58 23.33
N MET A 28 18.35 -3.53 23.54
CA MET A 28 19.03 -2.37 24.12
C MET A 28 19.58 -1.32 23.13
N SER A 29 19.43 -1.49 21.81
CA SER A 29 20.02 -0.54 20.84
C SER A 29 19.05 -0.01 19.74
N ALA A 30 17.74 -0.26 19.87
CA ALA A 30 16.78 0.24 18.91
C ALA A 30 16.51 1.74 19.17
N THR A 31 16.84 2.59 18.23
CA THR A 31 16.37 3.98 18.23
C THR A 31 14.91 4.02 17.78
N GLU A 32 14.07 4.78 18.47
CA GLU A 32 12.70 5.10 18.01
C GLU A 32 12.76 6.03 16.79
N THR A 33 13.27 5.53 15.68
CA THR A 33 13.29 6.25 14.41
C THR A 33 12.24 5.63 13.52
N ASP A 34 11.28 6.43 13.06
CA ASP A 34 10.23 5.97 12.16
C ASP A 34 10.86 5.54 10.83
N TRP A 35 10.43 4.41 10.28
CA TRP A 35 10.90 3.94 8.98
C TRP A 35 10.56 4.92 7.84
N TYR A 36 9.56 5.79 8.05
CA TYR A 36 9.24 6.88 7.12
C TYR A 36 10.28 8.02 7.14
N ASP A 37 11.17 8.06 8.15
CA ASP A 37 12.30 9.00 8.19
C ASP A 37 13.52 8.48 7.43
N THR A 38 13.47 7.21 7.00
CA THR A 38 14.57 6.54 6.28
C THR A 38 14.08 5.88 4.98
N PRO A 39 13.54 6.66 4.03
CA PRO A 39 12.84 6.16 2.84
C PRO A 39 13.67 5.23 1.97
N ARG A 40 14.99 5.44 1.87
CA ARG A 40 15.89 4.56 1.11
C ARG A 40 15.82 3.10 1.56
N TYR A 41 15.83 2.85 2.88
CA TYR A 41 15.76 1.48 3.40
C TYR A 41 14.36 0.89 3.32
N TYR A 42 13.34 1.77 3.38
CA TYR A 42 11.97 1.38 3.11
C TYR A 42 11.80 0.86 1.67
N ASP A 43 12.34 1.58 0.69
CA ASP A 43 12.28 1.20 -0.73
C ASP A 43 13.00 -0.13 -0.98
N LEU A 44 14.21 -0.33 -0.44
CA LEU A 44 14.94 -1.60 -0.57
C LEU A 44 14.08 -2.81 -0.17
N VAL A 45 13.18 -2.65 0.79
CA VAL A 45 12.32 -3.74 1.28
C VAL A 45 11.06 -3.92 0.44
N PHE A 46 10.48 -2.83 -0.12
CA PHE A 46 9.12 -2.85 -0.66
C PHE A 46 9.00 -2.52 -2.16
N ASP A 47 10.11 -2.30 -2.88
CA ASP A 47 10.06 -1.87 -4.29
C ASP A 47 9.96 -3.04 -5.31
N GLU A 48 10.13 -4.30 -4.88
CA GLU A 48 10.21 -5.48 -5.77
C GLU A 48 8.97 -5.63 -6.67
N ASP A 49 7.77 -5.45 -6.15
CA ASP A 49 6.52 -5.67 -6.88
C ASP A 49 6.02 -4.43 -7.66
N THR A 50 6.72 -3.30 -7.55
CA THR A 50 6.28 -2.02 -8.14
C THR A 50 5.97 -2.08 -9.64
N PRO A 51 6.77 -2.75 -10.51
CA PRO A 51 6.46 -2.85 -11.94
C PRO A 51 5.16 -3.64 -12.22
N LEU A 52 4.90 -4.68 -11.44
CA LEU A 52 3.71 -5.52 -11.56
C LEU A 52 2.46 -4.75 -11.12
N GLU A 53 2.54 -4.02 -9.99
CA GLU A 53 1.48 -3.15 -9.50
C GLU A 53 1.16 -2.04 -10.52
N GLY A 54 2.18 -1.38 -11.09
CA GLY A 54 2.00 -0.34 -12.09
C GLY A 54 1.33 -0.88 -13.37
N PHE A 55 1.72 -2.07 -13.82
CA PHE A 55 1.09 -2.74 -14.96
C PHE A 55 -0.38 -3.06 -14.66
N PHE A 56 -0.66 -3.63 -13.50
CA PHE A 56 -2.04 -3.91 -13.07
C PHE A 56 -2.88 -2.63 -13.07
N LEU A 57 -2.41 -1.55 -12.50
CA LEU A 57 -3.14 -0.28 -12.42
C LEU A 57 -3.50 0.27 -13.80
N GLU A 58 -2.56 0.23 -14.75
CA GLU A 58 -2.80 0.69 -16.13
C GLU A 58 -3.82 -0.19 -16.84
N GLN A 59 -3.70 -1.50 -16.72
CA GLN A 59 -4.64 -2.44 -17.32
C GLN A 59 -6.03 -2.41 -16.66
N ALA A 60 -6.09 -2.22 -15.33
CA ALA A 60 -7.36 -2.06 -14.62
C ALA A 60 -8.10 -0.80 -15.09
N GLN A 61 -7.38 0.32 -15.32
CA GLN A 61 -7.97 1.51 -15.90
C GLN A 61 -8.51 1.25 -17.31
N ALA A 62 -7.79 0.52 -18.14
CA ALA A 62 -8.25 0.18 -19.49
C ALA A 62 -9.48 -0.73 -19.50
N LEU A 63 -9.57 -1.67 -18.56
CA LEU A 63 -10.64 -2.67 -18.47
C LEU A 63 -11.90 -2.13 -17.79
N TYR A 64 -11.76 -1.47 -16.64
CA TYR A 64 -12.87 -1.06 -15.78
C TYR A 64 -13.20 0.43 -15.86
N GLY A 65 -12.23 1.27 -16.27
CA GLY A 65 -12.45 2.70 -16.45
C GLY A 65 -13.27 3.00 -17.70
N ARG A 66 -13.99 4.14 -17.65
CA ARG A 66 -14.72 4.68 -18.81
C ARG A 66 -14.13 6.00 -19.30
N SER A 67 -13.18 6.57 -18.56
CA SER A 67 -12.38 7.71 -18.99
C SER A 67 -11.16 7.25 -19.77
N LYS A 68 -10.66 8.11 -20.67
CA LYS A 68 -9.48 7.82 -21.51
C LYS A 68 -8.29 8.73 -21.23
N GLY A 69 -8.38 9.53 -20.18
CA GLY A 69 -7.27 10.37 -19.75
C GLY A 69 -6.19 9.55 -19.04
N LYS A 70 -5.01 10.16 -18.89
CA LYS A 70 -3.86 9.56 -18.17
C LYS A 70 -3.44 10.43 -16.98
N ARG A 71 -4.39 10.76 -16.11
CA ARG A 71 -4.11 11.48 -14.84
C ARG A 71 -4.29 10.52 -13.68
N CYS A 72 -3.20 10.28 -12.94
CA CYS A 72 -3.15 9.36 -11.81
C CYS A 72 -2.97 10.10 -10.49
N LEU A 73 -3.65 9.61 -9.45
CA LEU A 73 -3.56 10.11 -8.08
C LEU A 73 -3.14 8.98 -7.14
N GLU A 74 -2.09 9.21 -6.35
CA GLU A 74 -1.70 8.34 -5.25
C GLU A 74 -1.79 9.08 -3.91
N PRO A 75 -2.86 8.89 -3.13
CA PRO A 75 -2.93 9.34 -1.74
C PRO A 75 -1.98 8.54 -0.85
N ALA A 76 -1.29 9.23 0.07
CA ALA A 76 -0.26 8.65 0.94
C ALA A 76 0.81 7.89 0.14
N CYS A 77 1.46 8.60 -0.78
CA CYS A 77 2.37 8.03 -1.78
C CYS A 77 3.74 7.60 -1.22
N GLY A 78 4.04 7.89 0.03
CA GLY A 78 5.30 7.51 0.68
C GLY A 78 6.52 7.96 -0.11
N SER A 79 7.46 7.05 -0.30
CA SER A 79 8.70 7.23 -1.08
C SER A 79 8.50 7.43 -2.58
N GLY A 80 7.23 7.33 -3.06
CA GLY A 80 6.86 7.59 -4.44
C GLY A 80 7.17 6.44 -5.41
N ARG A 81 7.39 5.21 -4.95
CA ARG A 81 7.70 4.08 -5.84
C ARG A 81 6.69 3.94 -6.98
N LEU A 82 5.38 3.95 -6.70
CA LEU A 82 4.34 3.89 -7.73
C LEU A 82 4.14 5.23 -8.45
N VAL A 83 4.41 6.37 -7.81
CA VAL A 83 4.46 7.67 -8.52
C VAL A 83 5.46 7.63 -9.66
N LEU A 84 6.69 7.14 -9.39
CA LEU A 84 7.73 7.02 -10.41
C LEU A 84 7.30 6.02 -11.49
N GLU A 85 6.84 4.85 -11.10
CA GLU A 85 6.44 3.80 -12.03
C GLU A 85 5.32 4.27 -12.97
N MET A 86 4.28 4.91 -12.45
CA MET A 86 3.20 5.46 -13.28
C MET A 86 3.67 6.62 -14.15
N ALA A 87 4.63 7.43 -13.69
CA ALA A 87 5.22 8.49 -14.51
C ALA A 87 6.06 7.91 -15.67
N ARG A 88 6.83 6.83 -15.46
CA ARG A 88 7.54 6.07 -16.53
C ARG A 88 6.57 5.54 -17.58
N ARG A 89 5.36 5.13 -17.17
CA ARG A 89 4.27 4.68 -18.05
C ARG A 89 3.54 5.82 -18.77
N GLY A 90 4.01 7.06 -18.61
CA GLY A 90 3.45 8.24 -19.27
C GLY A 90 2.19 8.81 -18.65
N TRP A 91 1.90 8.49 -17.37
CA TRP A 91 0.81 9.09 -16.63
C TRP A 91 1.23 10.45 -16.05
N LYS A 92 0.27 11.39 -16.00
CA LYS A 92 0.43 12.64 -15.25
C LYS A 92 0.07 12.39 -13.80
N VAL A 93 1.08 12.17 -12.97
CA VAL A 93 0.90 11.71 -11.60
C VAL A 93 0.84 12.88 -10.61
N SER A 94 -0.05 12.77 -9.64
CA SER A 94 -0.06 13.59 -8.44
C SER A 94 -0.13 12.66 -7.22
N GLY A 95 0.59 13.02 -6.17
CA GLY A 95 0.59 12.29 -4.90
C GLY A 95 0.64 13.24 -3.71
N ASN A 96 0.27 12.73 -2.55
CA ASN A 96 0.49 13.42 -1.28
C ASN A 96 0.95 12.44 -0.23
N ASP A 97 1.66 12.96 0.78
CA ASP A 97 2.03 12.20 1.97
C ASP A 97 2.15 13.13 3.19
N LEU A 98 2.08 12.58 4.39
CA LEU A 98 2.31 13.30 5.65
C LEU A 98 3.81 13.38 5.99
N SER A 99 4.64 12.49 5.45
CA SER A 99 6.08 12.45 5.70
C SER A 99 6.83 13.35 4.73
N ASN A 100 7.44 14.42 5.24
CA ASN A 100 8.35 15.27 4.46
C ASN A 100 9.60 14.54 3.97
N PRO A 101 10.28 13.67 4.78
CA PRO A 101 11.38 12.84 4.30
C PRO A 101 11.00 11.95 3.11
N MET A 102 9.84 11.29 3.15
CA MET A 102 9.34 10.49 2.03
C MET A 102 9.13 11.33 0.77
N LEU A 103 8.47 12.48 0.90
CA LEU A 103 8.25 13.38 -0.24
C LEU A 103 9.54 13.98 -0.81
N ALA A 104 10.53 14.25 0.05
CA ALA A 104 11.84 14.74 -0.40
C ALA A 104 12.54 13.65 -1.23
N HIS A 105 12.57 12.43 -0.73
CA HIS A 105 13.15 11.28 -1.42
C HIS A 105 12.46 11.00 -2.77
N ALA A 106 11.12 11.01 -2.81
CA ALA A 106 10.37 10.85 -4.05
C ALA A 106 10.70 11.94 -5.09
N LYS A 107 10.86 13.20 -4.65
CA LYS A 107 11.24 14.32 -5.53
C LYS A 107 12.65 14.16 -6.10
N GLU A 108 13.59 13.69 -5.29
CA GLU A 108 14.96 13.43 -5.71
C GLU A 108 15.00 12.32 -6.77
N ARG A 109 14.37 11.17 -6.53
CA ARG A 109 14.24 10.08 -7.50
C ARG A 109 13.60 10.54 -8.81
N LEU A 110 12.51 11.32 -8.75
CA LEU A 110 11.88 11.89 -9.95
C LEU A 110 12.86 12.76 -10.75
N LYS A 111 13.66 13.58 -10.06
CA LYS A 111 14.66 14.45 -10.70
C LYS A 111 15.78 13.63 -11.35
N GLU A 112 16.30 12.62 -10.68
CA GLU A 112 17.35 11.73 -11.17
C GLU A 112 16.93 11.03 -12.47
N GLU A 113 15.65 10.63 -12.57
CA GLU A 113 15.10 9.96 -13.74
C GLU A 113 14.53 10.93 -14.80
N GLY A 114 14.59 12.24 -14.58
CA GLY A 114 13.99 13.24 -15.49
C GLY A 114 12.46 13.18 -15.57
N LEU A 115 11.83 12.54 -14.60
CA LEU A 115 10.38 12.40 -14.51
C LEU A 115 9.71 13.58 -13.79
N LYS A 116 8.40 13.74 -14.00
CA LYS A 116 7.61 14.81 -13.39
C LYS A 116 6.37 14.27 -12.71
N ALA A 117 6.19 14.63 -11.44
CA ALA A 117 4.94 14.42 -10.71
C ALA A 117 4.67 15.61 -9.80
N ARG A 118 3.41 15.80 -9.41
CA ARG A 118 3.02 16.81 -8.43
C ARG A 118 2.91 16.17 -7.05
N LEU A 119 3.84 16.46 -6.16
CA LEU A 119 3.84 15.94 -4.79
C LEU A 119 3.54 17.06 -3.80
N VAL A 120 2.55 16.83 -2.92
CA VAL A 120 2.13 17.78 -1.89
C VAL A 120 2.13 17.14 -0.51
N HIS A 121 2.50 17.91 0.51
CA HIS A 121 2.37 17.49 1.90
C HIS A 121 0.92 17.63 2.36
N GLY A 122 0.35 16.62 3.05
CA GLY A 122 -0.98 16.70 3.63
C GLY A 122 -1.64 15.35 3.92
N ASP A 123 -2.74 15.39 4.68
CA ASP A 123 -3.57 14.23 5.00
C ASP A 123 -4.37 13.76 3.77
N MET A 124 -4.39 12.46 3.52
CA MET A 124 -5.14 11.87 2.39
C MET A 124 -6.67 12.03 2.52
N CYS A 125 -7.17 12.43 3.68
CA CYS A 125 -8.58 12.78 3.88
C CYS A 125 -8.90 14.23 3.45
N GLU A 126 -7.89 15.10 3.35
CA GLU A 126 -8.06 16.54 3.12
C GLU A 126 -7.46 17.00 1.79
N LEU A 127 -7.22 16.09 0.87
CA LEU A 127 -6.59 16.34 -0.41
C LEU A 127 -7.20 17.53 -1.15
N ARG A 128 -6.37 18.52 -1.48
CA ARG A 128 -6.74 19.68 -2.30
C ARG A 128 -5.82 19.76 -3.49
N LEU A 129 -6.18 19.04 -4.54
CA LEU A 129 -5.44 19.02 -5.79
C LEU A 129 -6.28 19.62 -6.91
N PRO A 130 -5.69 20.43 -7.80
CA PRO A 130 -6.41 20.95 -8.96
C PRO A 130 -6.68 19.86 -9.98
N GLY A 131 -7.86 19.93 -10.59
CA GLY A 131 -8.29 19.02 -11.63
C GLY A 131 -8.86 17.71 -11.09
N ARG A 132 -9.11 16.79 -12.02
CA ARG A 132 -9.68 15.47 -11.75
C ARG A 132 -8.80 14.40 -12.35
N PHE A 133 -8.93 13.18 -11.84
CA PHE A 133 -8.08 12.03 -12.16
C PHE A 133 -8.88 10.91 -12.81
N ASP A 134 -8.25 10.20 -13.71
CA ASP A 134 -8.83 9.04 -14.39
C ASP A 134 -8.63 7.77 -13.56
N LEU A 135 -7.53 7.72 -12.83
CA LEU A 135 -7.12 6.65 -11.96
C LEU A 135 -6.68 7.22 -10.61
N ALA A 136 -7.17 6.64 -9.52
CA ALA A 136 -6.56 6.78 -8.20
C ALA A 136 -6.22 5.40 -7.64
N HIS A 137 -5.21 5.32 -6.77
CA HIS A 137 -4.89 4.06 -6.10
C HIS A 137 -4.35 4.29 -4.69
N CYS A 138 -4.58 3.32 -3.82
CA CYS A 138 -4.05 3.24 -2.47
C CYS A 138 -3.87 1.77 -2.14
N LEU A 139 -2.66 1.26 -2.38
CA LEU A 139 -2.35 -0.16 -2.29
C LEU A 139 -1.72 -0.54 -0.95
N VAL A 140 -1.54 -1.82 -0.75
CA VAL A 140 -0.78 -2.43 0.35
C VAL A 140 -1.20 -1.94 1.74
N SER A 141 -2.51 -1.99 2.02
CA SER A 141 -3.09 -1.69 3.35
C SER A 141 -2.96 -0.25 3.85
N THR A 142 -2.48 0.71 3.06
CA THR A 142 -2.34 2.12 3.45
C THR A 142 -3.66 2.73 3.96
N PHE A 143 -4.80 2.34 3.39
CA PHE A 143 -6.12 2.76 3.85
C PHE A 143 -6.40 2.42 5.34
N LYS A 144 -5.76 1.39 5.88
CA LYS A 144 -5.91 0.95 7.29
C LYS A 144 -5.30 1.94 8.29
N TYR A 145 -4.48 2.89 7.86
CA TYR A 145 -4.01 4.00 8.71
C TYR A 145 -5.12 4.99 9.06
N LEU A 146 -6.24 4.98 8.34
CA LEU A 146 -7.43 5.77 8.68
C LEU A 146 -8.14 5.18 9.90
N ASN A 147 -7.67 5.54 11.08
CA ASN A 147 -7.99 4.92 12.36
C ASN A 147 -9.46 5.05 12.81
N THR A 148 -10.31 5.79 12.10
CA THR A 148 -11.74 5.96 12.39
C THR A 148 -12.61 5.75 11.15
N GLU A 149 -13.86 5.32 11.35
CA GLU A 149 -14.84 5.20 10.28
C GLU A 149 -15.09 6.55 9.57
N ALA A 150 -15.12 7.64 10.35
CA ALA A 150 -15.31 8.99 9.81
C ALA A 150 -14.19 9.36 8.83
N LYS A 151 -12.92 9.14 9.18
CA LYS A 151 -11.77 9.39 8.29
C LYS A 151 -11.81 8.50 7.05
N ALA A 152 -12.15 7.22 7.21
CA ALA A 152 -12.27 6.30 6.07
C ALA A 152 -13.34 6.78 5.06
N ARG A 153 -14.50 7.20 5.55
CA ARG A 153 -15.57 7.77 4.72
C ARG A 153 -15.18 9.10 4.09
N GLN A 154 -14.54 9.99 4.86
CA GLN A 154 -14.04 11.27 4.36
C GLN A 154 -13.06 11.07 3.22
N HIS A 155 -12.13 10.11 3.34
CA HIS A 155 -11.22 9.75 2.27
C HIS A 155 -11.96 9.28 1.02
N LEU A 156 -12.92 8.34 1.15
CA LEU A 156 -13.71 7.86 0.00
C LEU A 156 -14.48 8.98 -0.69
N THR A 157 -15.10 9.87 0.09
CA THR A 157 -15.77 11.07 -0.43
C THR A 157 -14.78 11.95 -1.20
N ARG A 158 -13.57 12.13 -0.66
CA ARG A 158 -12.55 12.95 -1.30
C ARG A 158 -12.04 12.34 -2.59
N ILE A 159 -11.86 11.02 -2.62
CA ILE A 159 -11.52 10.30 -3.86
C ILE A 159 -12.64 10.46 -4.90
N ALA A 160 -13.89 10.29 -4.51
CA ALA A 160 -15.02 10.49 -5.42
C ALA A 160 -15.09 11.92 -5.97
N ASP A 161 -14.74 12.95 -5.20
CA ASP A 161 -14.65 14.33 -5.67
C ASP A 161 -13.55 14.53 -6.71
N LEU A 162 -12.43 13.84 -6.55
CA LEU A 162 -11.24 14.01 -7.38
C LEU A 162 -11.23 13.14 -8.64
N LEU A 163 -12.02 12.08 -8.70
CA LEU A 163 -12.14 11.27 -9.91
C LEU A 163 -12.99 11.98 -10.97
N VAL A 164 -12.69 11.77 -12.25
CA VAL A 164 -13.61 12.05 -13.35
C VAL A 164 -14.78 11.06 -13.33
N SER A 165 -15.88 11.38 -13.97
CA SER A 165 -16.94 10.40 -14.22
C SER A 165 -16.39 9.22 -15.01
N GLY A 166 -16.61 7.99 -14.53
CA GLY A 166 -16.05 6.78 -15.10
C GLY A 166 -14.58 6.51 -14.75
N GLY A 167 -13.91 7.37 -13.99
CA GLY A 167 -12.59 7.10 -13.43
C GLY A 167 -12.64 6.03 -12.35
N ILE A 168 -11.53 5.34 -12.09
CA ILE A 168 -11.45 4.26 -11.11
C ILE A 168 -10.57 4.58 -9.91
N TYR A 169 -10.86 3.91 -8.78
CA TYR A 169 -10.02 3.87 -7.60
C TYR A 169 -9.67 2.42 -7.26
N CYS A 170 -8.39 2.08 -7.32
CA CYS A 170 -7.86 0.79 -6.90
C CYS A 170 -7.46 0.84 -5.43
N LEU A 171 -8.12 0.03 -4.59
CA LEU A 171 -7.91 -0.01 -3.15
C LEU A 171 -7.46 -1.40 -2.72
N GLY A 172 -6.18 -1.53 -2.31
CA GLY A 172 -5.59 -2.79 -1.87
C GLY A 172 -5.42 -2.89 -0.36
N MET A 173 -5.83 -4.00 0.24
CA MET A 173 -5.60 -4.27 1.65
C MET A 173 -5.72 -5.74 2.03
N HIS A 174 -5.09 -6.10 3.15
CA HIS A 174 -5.35 -7.36 3.84
C HIS A 174 -6.60 -7.25 4.70
N LEU A 175 -7.56 -8.15 4.53
CA LEU A 175 -8.70 -8.27 5.43
C LEU A 175 -8.24 -8.85 6.78
N THR A 176 -8.99 -8.61 7.81
CA THR A 176 -8.63 -9.01 9.17
C THR A 176 -9.30 -10.31 9.57
N ASN A 177 -8.50 -11.31 9.90
CA ASN A 177 -9.00 -12.50 10.59
C ASN A 177 -9.17 -12.19 12.08
N TYR A 178 -10.40 -11.97 12.53
CA TYR A 178 -10.71 -11.69 13.94
C TYR A 178 -10.58 -12.90 14.87
N GLU A 179 -10.45 -14.10 14.33
CA GLU A 179 -10.24 -15.32 15.11
C GLU A 179 -8.75 -15.57 15.40
N ARG A 180 -7.87 -14.78 14.81
CA ARG A 180 -6.44 -14.86 15.06
C ARG A 180 -6.10 -14.55 16.51
N THR A 181 -5.51 -15.51 17.21
CA THR A 181 -5.10 -15.40 18.62
C THR A 181 -3.59 -15.29 18.80
N LYS A 182 -2.81 -15.58 17.76
CA LYS A 182 -1.35 -15.56 17.79
C LYS A 182 -0.81 -14.34 17.06
N ARG A 183 0.40 -13.92 17.43
CA ARG A 183 1.16 -12.93 16.67
C ARG A 183 1.59 -13.52 15.34
N GLU A 184 1.50 -12.72 14.29
CA GLU A 184 2.10 -13.04 12.99
C GLU A 184 3.39 -12.27 12.81
N ARG A 185 4.29 -12.84 12.03
CA ARG A 185 5.58 -12.25 11.71
C ARG A 185 5.91 -12.50 10.26
N GLU A 186 6.38 -11.44 9.61
CA GLU A 186 6.94 -11.49 8.27
C GLU A 186 8.36 -10.97 8.32
N ARG A 187 9.22 -11.49 7.45
CA ARG A 187 10.63 -11.11 7.43
C ARG A 187 11.12 -10.99 5.99
N TRP A 188 11.73 -9.87 5.71
CA TRP A 188 12.45 -9.60 4.45
C TRP A 188 13.92 -9.40 4.74
N VAL A 189 14.77 -9.87 3.84
CA VAL A 189 16.22 -9.62 3.85
C VAL A 189 16.59 -9.19 2.45
N VAL A 190 17.12 -7.98 2.33
CA VAL A 190 17.55 -7.39 1.06
C VAL A 190 18.99 -6.95 1.18
N GLU A 191 19.78 -7.20 0.14
CA GLU A 191 21.18 -6.77 0.03
C GLU A 191 21.36 -6.02 -1.28
N GLU A 192 21.81 -4.77 -1.20
CA GLU A 192 22.08 -3.93 -2.36
C GLU A 192 23.17 -2.90 -2.07
N GLY A 193 24.14 -2.77 -2.97
CA GLY A 193 25.18 -1.73 -2.89
C GLY A 193 25.99 -1.74 -1.60
N GLY A 194 26.22 -2.90 -0.97
CA GLY A 194 26.92 -3.02 0.30
C GLY A 194 26.07 -2.72 1.54
N THR A 195 24.79 -2.47 1.34
CA THR A 195 23.78 -2.30 2.40
C THR A 195 22.97 -3.58 2.53
N ARG A 196 22.82 -4.10 3.76
CA ARG A 196 21.91 -5.20 4.09
C ARG A 196 20.83 -4.70 5.02
N VAL A 197 19.56 -4.90 4.64
CA VAL A 197 18.40 -4.56 5.46
C VAL A 197 17.64 -5.84 5.81
N THR A 198 17.49 -6.09 7.11
CA THR A 198 16.60 -7.13 7.62
C THR A 198 15.38 -6.47 8.25
N CYS A 199 14.24 -6.55 7.59
CA CYS A 199 12.97 -6.02 8.09
C CYS A 199 12.12 -7.14 8.68
N ASN A 200 11.62 -6.94 9.90
CA ASN A 200 10.65 -7.84 10.53
C ASN A 200 9.40 -7.03 10.86
N ILE A 201 8.26 -7.44 10.30
CA ILE A 201 6.95 -6.89 10.66
C ILE A 201 6.25 -7.88 11.59
N GLN A 202 5.68 -7.35 12.65
CA GLN A 202 4.87 -8.08 13.63
C GLN A 202 3.46 -7.51 13.68
N ALA A 203 2.46 -8.39 13.66
CA ALA A 203 1.06 -8.07 13.89
C ALA A 203 0.56 -8.77 15.15
N TRP A 204 -0.01 -8.00 16.10
CA TRP A 204 -0.67 -8.58 17.28
C TRP A 204 -2.09 -8.98 16.92
N PRO A 205 -2.71 -9.91 17.70
CA PRO A 205 -4.11 -10.26 17.52
C PRO A 205 -5.01 -9.01 17.47
N PRO A 206 -5.97 -8.96 16.54
CA PRO A 206 -6.85 -7.80 16.40
C PRO A 206 -7.80 -7.66 17.59
N VAL A 207 -8.06 -6.44 18.00
CA VAL A 207 -9.06 -6.11 19.03
C VAL A 207 -10.39 -5.78 18.36
N ALA A 208 -11.23 -6.78 18.12
CA ALA A 208 -12.46 -6.68 17.34
C ALA A 208 -13.39 -5.52 17.79
N ARG A 209 -13.65 -5.38 19.09
CA ARG A 209 -14.53 -4.31 19.62
C ARG A 209 -14.00 -2.90 19.37
N ARG A 210 -12.67 -2.73 19.23
CA ARG A 210 -12.01 -1.45 18.93
C ARG A 210 -11.73 -1.28 17.44
N ARG A 211 -11.88 -2.35 16.66
CA ARG A 211 -11.51 -2.40 15.26
C ARG A 211 -10.08 -1.90 15.04
N LYS A 212 -9.15 -2.41 15.83
CA LYS A 212 -7.72 -2.03 15.78
C LYS A 212 -6.83 -3.24 15.91
N GLU A 213 -5.70 -3.15 15.24
CA GLU A 213 -4.61 -4.12 15.26
C GLU A 213 -3.29 -3.38 15.44
N GLN A 214 -2.50 -3.81 16.42
CA GLN A 214 -1.18 -3.24 16.63
C GLN A 214 -0.17 -3.87 15.69
N MET A 215 0.67 -3.05 15.12
CA MET A 215 1.74 -3.42 14.21
C MET A 215 3.06 -2.87 14.72
N ARG A 216 4.16 -3.56 14.40
CA ARG A 216 5.52 -3.11 14.64
C ARG A 216 6.42 -3.56 13.50
N SER A 217 7.24 -2.66 12.97
CA SER A 217 8.40 -3.02 12.17
C SER A 217 9.67 -2.89 13.00
N ARG A 218 10.63 -3.76 12.76
CA ARG A 218 12.01 -3.63 13.22
C ARG A 218 12.91 -3.85 12.01
N MET A 219 13.68 -2.83 11.66
CA MET A 219 14.69 -2.85 10.61
C MET A 219 16.08 -2.88 11.23
N ARG A 220 16.85 -3.92 10.92
CA ARG A 220 18.29 -3.97 11.15
C ARG A 220 18.99 -3.63 9.85
N ILE A 221 19.82 -2.61 9.90
CA ILE A 221 20.53 -2.05 8.77
C ILE A 221 22.02 -2.22 9.02
N GLU A 222 22.68 -2.94 8.13
CA GLU A 222 24.12 -3.18 8.11
C GLU A 222 24.69 -2.46 6.89
N GLU A 223 25.55 -1.47 7.12
CA GLU A 223 26.11 -0.63 6.05
C GLU A 223 27.48 -0.07 6.46
N ASN A 224 28.48 -0.15 5.56
CA ASN A 224 29.84 0.36 5.80
C ASN A 224 30.48 -0.13 7.11
N GLY A 225 30.25 -1.40 7.48
CA GLY A 225 30.78 -1.99 8.71
C GLY A 225 30.07 -1.53 10.00
N SER A 226 29.04 -0.71 9.88
CA SER A 226 28.19 -0.27 11.00
C SER A 226 26.86 -1.01 10.98
N GLU A 227 26.29 -1.23 12.16
CA GLU A 227 24.97 -1.81 12.36
C GLU A 227 24.10 -0.87 13.17
N ARG A 228 22.85 -0.71 12.77
CA ARG A 228 21.83 0.00 13.53
C ARG A 228 20.49 -0.70 13.43
N THR A 229 19.66 -0.53 14.45
CA THR A 229 18.28 -1.03 14.48
C THR A 229 17.34 0.15 14.69
N GLN A 230 16.26 0.19 13.91
CA GLN A 230 15.16 1.13 14.07
C GLN A 230 13.85 0.39 14.26
N GLU A 231 12.94 0.96 15.03
CA GLU A 231 11.65 0.36 15.33
C GLU A 231 10.54 1.38 15.14
N THR A 232 9.48 0.97 14.42
CA THR A 232 8.27 1.77 14.20
C THR A 232 7.07 1.01 14.73
N ASN A 233 6.24 1.66 15.53
CA ASN A 233 5.01 1.10 16.06
C ASN A 233 3.81 1.89 15.54
N TRP A 234 2.76 1.17 15.07
CA TRP A 234 1.54 1.84 14.59
C TRP A 234 0.30 1.00 14.86
N TRP A 235 -0.86 1.59 14.60
CA TRP A 235 -2.15 0.93 14.66
C TRP A 235 -2.82 0.93 13.30
N PHE A 236 -3.29 -0.23 12.88
CA PHE A 236 -4.19 -0.36 11.76
C PHE A 236 -5.64 -0.43 12.25
N ARG A 237 -6.53 0.23 11.50
CA ARG A 237 -7.95 -0.07 11.57
C ARG A 237 -8.21 -1.41 10.89
N THR A 238 -9.02 -2.25 11.51
CA THR A 238 -9.32 -3.59 11.01
C THR A 238 -10.62 -3.62 10.20
N TYR A 239 -10.64 -4.49 9.19
CA TYR A 239 -11.78 -4.67 8.30
C TYR A 239 -12.03 -6.15 8.03
N SER A 240 -13.27 -6.66 8.33
CA SER A 240 -13.81 -7.83 7.66
C SER A 240 -14.34 -7.44 6.28
N ALA A 241 -14.65 -8.40 5.43
CA ALA A 241 -15.28 -8.15 4.13
C ALA A 241 -16.60 -7.35 4.29
N GLU A 242 -17.45 -7.72 5.24
CA GLU A 242 -18.70 -7.02 5.53
C GLU A 242 -18.46 -5.57 5.96
N GLN A 243 -17.50 -5.35 6.86
CA GLN A 243 -17.16 -3.99 7.33
C GLN A 243 -16.62 -3.14 6.19
N LEU A 244 -15.76 -3.69 5.33
CA LEU A 244 -15.21 -2.99 4.17
C LEU A 244 -16.33 -2.66 3.17
N ARG A 245 -17.19 -3.61 2.84
CA ARG A 245 -18.35 -3.39 1.96
C ARG A 245 -19.26 -2.28 2.47
N ARG A 246 -19.51 -2.25 3.78
CA ARG A 246 -20.32 -1.20 4.43
C ARG A 246 -19.66 0.17 4.37
N THR A 247 -18.34 0.23 4.60
CA THR A 247 -17.55 1.46 4.52
C THR A 247 -17.56 2.02 3.09
N ILE A 248 -17.26 1.19 2.08
CA ILE A 248 -17.28 1.58 0.66
C ILE A 248 -18.69 2.00 0.24
N GLY A 249 -19.72 1.22 0.60
CA GLY A 249 -21.12 1.50 0.28
C GLY A 249 -21.66 2.80 0.87
N SER A 250 -20.92 3.46 1.78
CA SER A 250 -21.30 4.78 2.30
C SER A 250 -21.10 5.90 1.27
N GLU A 251 -20.18 5.74 0.30
CA GLU A 251 -19.97 6.70 -0.78
C GLU A 251 -20.72 6.23 -2.04
N LYS A 252 -21.92 6.80 -2.23
CA LYS A 252 -22.86 6.34 -3.26
C LYS A 252 -22.43 6.63 -4.70
N ARG A 253 -21.47 7.53 -4.88
CA ARG A 253 -20.89 7.87 -6.18
C ARG A 253 -19.87 6.84 -6.66
N LEU A 254 -19.36 5.98 -5.76
CA LEU A 254 -18.46 4.89 -6.09
C LEU A 254 -19.24 3.57 -6.18
N GLU A 255 -18.96 2.77 -7.19
CA GLU A 255 -19.47 1.41 -7.36
C GLU A 255 -18.32 0.41 -7.37
N LEU A 256 -18.44 -0.69 -6.65
CA LEU A 256 -17.50 -1.80 -6.71
C LEU A 256 -17.73 -2.56 -8.02
N VAL A 257 -16.74 -2.57 -8.92
CA VAL A 257 -16.86 -3.21 -10.25
C VAL A 257 -16.07 -4.50 -10.36
N ALA A 258 -15.02 -4.67 -9.57
CA ALA A 258 -14.25 -5.92 -9.50
C ALA A 258 -13.52 -6.02 -8.16
N VAL A 259 -13.17 -7.25 -7.79
CA VAL A 259 -12.23 -7.56 -6.70
C VAL A 259 -11.21 -8.54 -7.26
N HIS A 260 -9.93 -8.21 -7.10
CA HIS A 260 -8.79 -9.05 -7.40
C HIS A 260 -8.03 -9.36 -6.11
N ASP A 261 -6.99 -10.15 -6.19
CA ASP A 261 -6.03 -10.36 -5.11
C ASP A 261 -4.67 -9.71 -5.43
N PHE A 262 -3.68 -9.91 -4.56
CA PHE A 262 -2.32 -9.40 -4.75
C PHE A 262 -1.46 -10.28 -5.68
N GLN A 263 -2.07 -11.17 -6.47
CA GLN A 263 -1.41 -11.78 -7.63
C GLN A 263 -1.39 -10.84 -8.83
N TYR A 264 -2.18 -9.76 -8.77
CA TYR A 264 -2.30 -8.76 -9.83
C TYR A 264 -2.69 -9.34 -11.19
N ASP A 265 -3.45 -10.45 -11.19
CA ASP A 265 -3.97 -11.09 -12.38
C ASP A 265 -5.39 -10.58 -12.69
N LEU A 266 -5.54 -9.85 -13.79
CA LEU A 266 -6.82 -9.27 -14.21
C LEU A 266 -7.79 -10.31 -14.84
N GLU A 267 -7.28 -11.47 -15.24
CA GLU A 267 -8.14 -12.55 -15.74
C GLU A 267 -8.88 -13.26 -14.60
N GLN A 268 -8.43 -13.08 -13.35
CA GLN A 268 -8.99 -13.70 -12.17
C GLN A 268 -9.61 -12.65 -11.23
N THR A 269 -10.89 -12.83 -10.94
CA THR A 269 -11.57 -12.08 -9.87
C THR A 269 -11.79 -13.00 -8.67
N VAL A 270 -11.81 -12.41 -7.49
CA VAL A 270 -12.06 -13.10 -6.23
C VAL A 270 -13.33 -12.58 -5.56
N GLU A 271 -13.97 -13.42 -4.76
CA GLU A 271 -15.08 -12.97 -3.92
C GLU A 271 -14.52 -12.26 -2.67
N LEU A 272 -15.03 -11.07 -2.39
CA LEU A 272 -14.57 -10.27 -1.24
C LEU A 272 -14.65 -11.04 0.09
N ASP A 273 -15.66 -11.91 0.25
CA ASP A 273 -15.89 -12.67 1.48
C ASP A 273 -14.93 -13.87 1.64
N ARG A 274 -14.24 -14.26 0.58
CA ARG A 274 -13.30 -15.40 0.57
C ARG A 274 -11.84 -14.97 0.45
N GLY A 275 -11.59 -13.70 0.10
CA GLY A 275 -10.24 -13.15 -0.01
C GLY A 275 -9.66 -12.79 1.35
N PHE A 276 -8.35 -12.95 1.50
CA PHE A 276 -7.58 -12.32 2.57
C PHE A 276 -6.90 -11.06 2.04
N ASP A 277 -6.24 -11.19 0.93
CA ASP A 277 -5.64 -10.09 0.17
C ASP A 277 -6.64 -9.65 -0.87
N VAL A 278 -7.13 -8.43 -0.77
CA VAL A 278 -8.15 -7.93 -1.68
C VAL A 278 -7.72 -6.62 -2.31
N LEU A 279 -7.90 -6.53 -3.61
CA LEU A 279 -7.70 -5.34 -4.41
C LEU A 279 -9.03 -4.99 -5.09
N LEU A 280 -9.69 -3.99 -4.54
CA LEU A 280 -10.99 -3.53 -5.00
C LEU A 280 -10.84 -2.51 -6.10
N VAL A 281 -11.58 -2.67 -7.19
CA VAL A 281 -11.71 -1.65 -8.23
C VAL A 281 -13.06 -0.97 -8.05
N LEU A 282 -13.00 0.30 -7.65
CA LEU A 282 -14.17 1.17 -7.46
C LEU A 282 -14.24 2.13 -8.63
N ARG A 283 -15.39 2.25 -9.27
CA ARG A 283 -15.59 3.19 -10.38
C ARG A 283 -16.51 4.33 -9.96
N ARG A 284 -16.15 5.55 -10.34
CA ARG A 284 -17.03 6.69 -10.16
C ARG A 284 -18.19 6.65 -11.17
N LYS A 285 -19.41 6.64 -10.65
CA LYS A 285 -20.65 6.67 -11.46
C LYS A 285 -20.76 7.99 -12.25
N ASN A 286 -21.45 7.90 -13.36
CA ASN A 286 -21.99 9.08 -14.05
C ASN A 286 -23.21 9.54 -13.23
N LEU A 287 -23.13 10.70 -12.63
CA LEU A 287 -24.26 11.38 -11.99
C LEU A 287 -24.76 12.45 -12.94
#